data_fa7717aa0f58cd3f1f133d992319357b
#
_entry.id   fa7717aa0f58cd3f1f133d992319357b
#
_cell.length_a   1.000
_cell.length_b   1.000
_cell.length_c   1.000
_cell.angle_alpha   90.00
_cell.angle_beta   90.00
_cell.angle_gamma   90.00
#
_symmetry.space_group_name_H-M   'P 1'
#
loop_
_entity.id
_entity.type
_entity.pdbx_description
1 polymer ?
#
loop_
_entity_poly.entity_id
_entity_poly.type
_entity_poly.pdbx_seq_one_letter_code
_entity_poly.pdbx_strand_id
1 'polypeptide(L)'
;MSKIKLRSQNWFNNPDNPSMTALYIERYLNYGLTRKELQSGKPIIGIAQSGSDLSPCNRHFLDLSERIRAGIRDAGGIPMEFPTHPIQESGKRPTAALDRNLAYLSLVEVLYGYPLDGVVLTTGCDKTTPASLMAAATVNIPAIVLSGGPMLDGNYKGKKVGSGTIVWEGRRMFARGEINYEEFMEMVSASAPSVGHCNTMGTATSMNSLAEALGMTLTGCAAIPDRKSVV
;
A
#
# COMPACT_ATOMS: atom_id res chain seq x y z
N MET A 1 5.83 5.70 33.56
CA MET A 1 5.76 5.88 32.10
C MET A 1 4.79 7.01 31.82
N SER A 2 5.23 8.10 31.20
CA SER A 2 4.31 9.17 30.77
C SER A 2 3.33 8.58 29.75
N LYS A 3 2.01 8.80 29.93
CA LYS A 3 1.02 8.38 28.93
C LYS A 3 1.32 9.12 27.61
N ILE A 4 1.52 8.37 26.54
CA ILE A 4 1.67 8.95 25.20
C ILE A 4 0.41 9.74 24.89
N LYS A 5 0.57 11.04 24.58
CA LYS A 5 -0.56 11.88 24.20
C LYS A 5 -0.94 11.56 22.75
N LEU A 6 -2.10 10.94 22.56
CA LEU A 6 -2.61 10.59 21.24
C LEU A 6 -3.12 11.85 20.51
N ARG A 7 -2.79 11.97 19.21
CA ARG A 7 -3.28 13.09 18.36
C ARG A 7 -4.80 13.06 18.24
N SER A 8 -5.39 11.87 18.14
CA SER A 8 -6.83 11.66 18.03
C SER A 8 -7.62 12.25 19.19
N GLN A 9 -7.04 12.33 20.38
CA GLN A 9 -7.73 12.90 21.54
C GLN A 9 -7.95 14.42 21.44
N ASN A 10 -7.14 15.13 20.64
CA ASN A 10 -7.37 16.54 20.35
C ASN A 10 -8.69 16.77 19.58
N TRP A 11 -9.17 15.76 18.86
CA TRP A 11 -10.43 15.82 18.13
C TRP A 11 -11.59 15.26 18.97
N PHE A 12 -11.41 14.08 19.56
CA PHE A 12 -12.51 13.31 20.13
C PHE A 12 -12.65 13.45 21.64
N ASN A 13 -11.67 14.05 22.32
CA ASN A 13 -11.71 14.21 23.76
C ASN A 13 -10.97 15.48 24.21
N ASN A 14 -11.36 16.61 23.65
CA ASN A 14 -10.76 17.91 23.96
C ASN A 14 -11.75 18.82 24.73
N PRO A 15 -11.67 18.87 26.07
CA PRO A 15 -12.55 19.68 26.88
C PRO A 15 -12.36 21.19 26.68
N ASP A 16 -11.21 21.61 26.15
CA ASP A 16 -10.93 23.03 25.87
C ASP A 16 -11.63 23.53 24.59
N ASN A 17 -12.10 22.57 23.74
CA ASN A 17 -12.87 22.88 22.54
C ASN A 17 -14.06 21.91 22.36
N PRO A 18 -15.08 21.99 23.23
CA PRO A 18 -16.18 21.04 23.24
C PRO A 18 -17.06 21.09 21.99
N SER A 19 -17.21 22.27 21.36
CA SER A 19 -17.99 22.43 20.14
C SER A 19 -17.41 21.66 18.97
N MET A 20 -16.09 21.75 18.76
CA MET A 20 -15.42 21.00 17.70
C MET A 20 -15.39 19.50 18.03
N THR A 21 -15.17 19.14 19.28
CA THR A 21 -15.21 17.74 19.72
C THR A 21 -16.59 17.13 19.43
N ALA A 22 -17.68 17.84 19.73
CA ALA A 22 -19.03 17.37 19.44
C ALA A 22 -19.26 17.19 17.94
N LEU A 23 -18.78 18.15 17.11
CA LEU A 23 -18.87 18.06 15.66
C LEU A 23 -18.15 16.84 15.11
N TYR A 24 -16.91 16.60 15.55
CA TYR A 24 -16.13 15.44 15.12
C TYR A 24 -16.78 14.12 15.55
N ILE A 25 -17.23 14.01 16.80
CA ILE A 25 -17.91 12.82 17.27
C ILE A 25 -19.16 12.56 16.41
N GLU A 26 -20.01 13.55 16.22
CA GLU A 26 -21.24 13.41 15.44
C GLU A 26 -20.97 12.87 14.03
N ARG A 27 -19.93 13.36 13.34
CA ARG A 27 -19.56 12.90 12.00
C ARG A 27 -19.15 11.43 11.95
N TYR A 28 -18.43 10.96 12.96
CA TYR A 28 -17.91 9.59 12.98
C TYR A 28 -18.89 8.54 13.55
N LEU A 29 -20.05 8.95 14.08
CA LEU A 29 -21.08 8.01 14.53
C LEU A 29 -21.85 7.36 13.38
N ASN A 30 -21.80 7.92 12.17
CA ASN A 30 -22.64 7.49 11.06
C ASN A 30 -22.23 6.15 10.41
N TYR A 31 -21.07 5.59 10.77
CA TYR A 31 -20.61 4.32 10.23
C TYR A 31 -20.22 3.29 11.32
N GLY A 32 -20.85 3.37 12.47
CA GLY A 32 -20.78 2.33 13.50
C GLY A 32 -19.74 2.53 14.60
N LEU A 33 -19.01 3.65 14.63
CA LEU A 33 -18.20 4.01 15.78
C LEU A 33 -19.10 4.63 16.87
N THR A 34 -18.77 4.34 18.12
CA THR A 34 -19.51 4.92 19.25
C THR A 34 -18.72 6.05 19.90
N ARG A 35 -19.43 6.99 20.55
CA ARG A 35 -18.79 8.02 21.39
C ARG A 35 -17.83 7.39 22.40
N LYS A 36 -18.27 6.32 23.08
CA LYS A 36 -17.47 5.61 24.08
C LYS A 36 -16.13 5.09 23.48
N GLU A 37 -16.19 4.60 22.25
CA GLU A 37 -15.00 4.11 21.56
C GLU A 37 -14.06 5.25 21.16
N LEU A 38 -14.55 6.31 20.55
CA LEU A 38 -13.78 7.48 20.14
C LEU A 38 -13.10 8.19 21.32
N GLN A 39 -13.74 8.20 22.50
CA GLN A 39 -13.23 8.80 23.73
C GLN A 39 -12.48 7.81 24.63
N SER A 40 -12.30 6.56 24.22
CA SER A 40 -11.70 5.50 25.05
C SER A 40 -10.18 5.66 25.29
N GLY A 41 -9.52 6.53 24.55
CA GLY A 41 -8.04 6.61 24.55
C GLY A 41 -7.35 5.51 23.77
N LYS A 42 -8.08 4.74 22.94
CA LYS A 42 -7.49 3.82 21.97
C LYS A 42 -6.88 4.61 20.82
N PRO A 43 -5.70 4.19 20.31
CA PRO A 43 -5.10 4.86 19.17
C PRO A 43 -5.92 4.65 17.89
N ILE A 44 -6.01 5.69 17.09
CA ILE A 44 -6.61 5.63 15.75
C ILE A 44 -5.50 5.37 14.76
N ILE A 45 -5.59 4.23 14.07
CA ILE A 45 -4.59 3.79 13.10
C ILE A 45 -5.17 3.90 11.69
N GLY A 46 -4.56 4.76 10.90
CA GLY A 46 -4.88 4.90 9.48
C GLY A 46 -4.46 3.66 8.68
N ILE A 47 -5.25 3.31 7.68
CA ILE A 47 -4.85 2.36 6.64
C ILE A 47 -4.81 3.14 5.34
N ALA A 48 -3.61 3.48 4.89
CA ALA A 48 -3.38 4.15 3.62
C ALA A 48 -3.52 3.13 2.49
N GLN A 49 -4.75 3.01 1.95
CA GLN A 49 -5.12 1.99 0.99
C GLN A 49 -4.67 2.34 -0.42
N SER A 50 -3.69 1.60 -0.94
CA SER A 50 -3.19 1.74 -2.30
C SER A 50 -3.84 0.79 -3.31
N GLY A 51 -4.70 -0.11 -2.85
CA GLY A 51 -5.43 -1.06 -3.69
C GLY A 51 -6.37 -0.33 -4.66
N SER A 52 -6.28 -0.67 -5.94
CA SER A 52 -7.10 -0.08 -6.99
C SER A 52 -7.03 -0.96 -8.25
N ASP A 53 -8.13 -1.03 -8.98
CA ASP A 53 -8.16 -1.68 -10.31
C ASP A 53 -7.27 -0.96 -11.32
N LEU A 54 -6.97 0.33 -11.09
CA LEU A 54 -6.03 1.11 -11.90
C LEU A 54 -4.56 0.82 -11.54
N SER A 55 -4.30 0.11 -10.45
CA SER A 55 -2.96 -0.24 -9.97
C SER A 55 -2.87 -1.74 -9.69
N PRO A 56 -2.81 -2.61 -10.72
CA PRO A 56 -2.86 -4.06 -10.57
C PRO A 56 -1.83 -4.63 -9.58
N CYS A 57 -0.64 -4.03 -9.51
CA CYS A 57 0.39 -4.42 -8.54
C CYS A 57 -0.05 -4.28 -7.06
N ASN A 58 -1.06 -3.46 -6.80
CA ASN A 58 -1.58 -3.18 -5.46
C ASN A 58 -3.02 -3.66 -5.27
N ARG A 59 -3.67 -4.21 -6.32
CA ARG A 59 -5.09 -4.58 -6.32
C ARG A 59 -5.48 -5.47 -5.13
N HIS A 60 -4.63 -6.42 -4.77
CA HIS A 60 -4.86 -7.37 -3.67
C HIS A 60 -4.99 -6.72 -2.29
N PHE A 61 -4.55 -5.48 -2.10
CA PHE A 61 -4.76 -4.77 -0.84
C PHE A 61 -6.22 -4.48 -0.55
N LEU A 62 -7.10 -4.48 -1.55
CA LEU A 62 -8.54 -4.40 -1.33
C LEU A 62 -9.04 -5.60 -0.51
N ASP A 63 -8.50 -6.77 -0.75
CA ASP A 63 -8.85 -7.99 -0.02
C ASP A 63 -8.10 -8.09 1.32
N LEU A 64 -6.86 -7.59 1.39
CA LEU A 64 -6.06 -7.61 2.61
C LEU A 64 -6.52 -6.60 3.66
N SER A 65 -7.25 -5.55 3.27
CA SER A 65 -7.66 -4.48 4.18
C SER A 65 -8.50 -4.98 5.36
N GLU A 66 -9.34 -5.97 5.15
CA GLU A 66 -10.14 -6.58 6.24
C GLU A 66 -9.25 -7.24 7.30
N ARG A 67 -8.16 -7.87 6.89
CA ARG A 67 -7.20 -8.48 7.84
C ARG A 67 -6.38 -7.43 8.57
N ILE A 68 -6.03 -6.34 7.89
CA ILE A 68 -5.34 -5.20 8.52
C ILE A 68 -6.26 -4.57 9.57
N ARG A 69 -7.54 -4.37 9.25
CA ARG A 69 -8.56 -3.89 10.19
C ARG A 69 -8.67 -4.80 11.42
N ALA A 70 -8.78 -6.10 11.19
CA ALA A 70 -8.87 -7.09 12.27
C ALA A 70 -7.62 -7.01 13.17
N GLY A 71 -6.42 -7.01 12.59
CA GLY A 71 -5.17 -6.92 13.36
C GLY A 71 -5.06 -5.63 14.19
N ILE A 72 -5.50 -4.48 13.66
CA ILE A 72 -5.56 -3.23 14.41
C ILE A 72 -6.55 -3.34 15.57
N ARG A 73 -7.72 -3.96 15.36
CA ARG A 73 -8.71 -4.18 16.42
C ARG A 73 -8.19 -5.11 17.50
N ASP A 74 -7.55 -6.20 17.12
CA ASP A 74 -6.95 -7.18 18.05
C ASP A 74 -5.84 -6.54 18.91
N ALA A 75 -5.08 -5.63 18.33
CA ALA A 75 -4.08 -4.83 19.05
C ALA A 75 -4.69 -3.69 19.90
N GLY A 76 -6.01 -3.55 19.92
CA GLY A 76 -6.72 -2.54 20.72
C GLY A 76 -6.84 -1.17 20.08
N GLY A 77 -6.54 -1.03 18.79
CA GLY A 77 -6.67 0.21 18.03
C GLY A 77 -8.04 0.36 17.35
N ILE A 78 -8.25 1.54 16.76
CA ILE A 78 -9.40 1.86 15.91
C ILE A 78 -8.89 2.03 14.48
N PRO A 79 -9.25 1.12 13.53
CA PRO A 79 -8.83 1.26 12.14
C PRO A 79 -9.64 2.31 11.40
N MET A 80 -8.98 3.19 10.67
CA MET A 80 -9.61 4.12 9.72
C MET A 80 -8.91 4.01 8.37
N GLU A 81 -9.60 3.47 7.39
CA GLU A 81 -9.09 3.32 6.03
C GLU A 81 -9.42 4.52 5.17
N PHE A 82 -8.47 4.91 4.34
CA PHE A 82 -8.63 5.97 3.36
C PHE A 82 -7.86 5.64 2.08
N PRO A 83 -8.37 6.03 0.90
CA PRO A 83 -7.70 5.77 -0.37
C PRO A 83 -6.44 6.63 -0.52
N THR A 84 -5.43 6.06 -1.17
CA THR A 84 -4.29 6.83 -1.66
C THR A 84 -4.39 7.05 -3.17
N HIS A 85 -3.57 7.94 -3.71
CA HIS A 85 -3.55 8.19 -5.15
C HIS A 85 -3.15 6.92 -5.91
N PRO A 86 -3.98 6.42 -6.86
CA PRO A 86 -3.67 5.22 -7.62
C PRO A 86 -2.55 5.49 -8.61
N ILE A 87 -1.39 4.92 -8.36
CA ILE A 87 -0.19 5.13 -9.17
C ILE A 87 0.53 3.83 -9.44
N GLN A 88 0.87 3.61 -10.71
CA GLN A 88 1.81 2.58 -11.11
C GLN A 88 2.61 3.04 -12.33
N GLU A 89 3.80 2.49 -12.53
CA GLU A 89 4.71 2.94 -13.57
C GLU A 89 4.22 2.61 -14.98
N SER A 90 3.84 1.37 -15.22
CA SER A 90 3.54 0.87 -16.58
C SER A 90 2.15 1.21 -17.08
N GLY A 91 1.19 1.44 -16.19
CA GLY A 91 -0.21 1.68 -16.56
C GLY A 91 -0.60 3.14 -16.72
N LYS A 92 0.20 4.08 -16.20
CA LYS A 92 -0.13 5.51 -16.21
C LYS A 92 0.86 6.32 -17.04
N ARG A 93 0.34 7.32 -17.75
CA ARG A 93 1.09 8.30 -18.53
C ARG A 93 0.76 9.72 -18.06
N PRO A 94 1.61 10.74 -18.30
CA PRO A 94 2.88 10.67 -19.02
C PRO A 94 4.11 10.38 -18.15
N THR A 95 4.11 10.67 -16.82
CA THR A 95 5.35 10.56 -16.04
C THR A 95 5.13 10.04 -14.63
N ALA A 96 5.83 8.99 -14.31
CA ALA A 96 5.81 8.36 -13.00
C ALA A 96 6.52 9.19 -11.91
N ALA A 97 7.51 10.00 -12.26
CA ALA A 97 8.23 10.81 -11.27
C ALA A 97 7.36 11.92 -10.68
N LEU A 98 6.60 12.64 -11.54
CA LEU A 98 5.63 13.64 -11.08
C LEU A 98 4.50 13.01 -10.29
N ASP A 99 3.97 11.89 -10.78
CA ASP A 99 2.88 11.17 -10.11
C ASP A 99 3.30 10.67 -8.73
N ARG A 100 4.53 10.20 -8.55
CA ARG A 100 5.07 9.85 -7.24
C ARG A 100 5.05 11.05 -6.29
N ASN A 101 5.44 12.23 -6.76
CA ASN A 101 5.44 13.43 -5.93
C ASN A 101 4.02 13.89 -5.58
N LEU A 102 3.06 13.78 -6.50
CA LEU A 102 1.65 14.06 -6.20
C LEU A 102 1.07 13.08 -5.18
N ALA A 103 1.37 11.79 -5.33
CA ALA A 103 0.94 10.77 -4.37
C ALA A 103 1.55 11.02 -2.97
N TYR A 104 2.82 11.38 -2.91
CA TYR A 104 3.50 11.76 -1.67
C TYR A 104 2.85 12.97 -1.01
N LEU A 105 2.64 14.07 -1.74
CA LEU A 105 2.05 15.29 -1.19
C LEU A 105 0.61 15.07 -0.70
N SER A 106 -0.20 14.35 -1.49
CA SER A 106 -1.56 13.99 -1.10
C SER A 106 -1.59 13.18 0.20
N LEU A 107 -0.68 12.22 0.35
CA LEU A 107 -0.59 11.41 1.57
C LEU A 107 -0.13 12.23 2.77
N VAL A 108 0.85 13.13 2.59
CA VAL A 108 1.30 14.06 3.63
C VAL A 108 0.14 14.90 4.14
N GLU A 109 -0.68 15.46 3.26
CA GLU A 109 -1.83 16.28 3.64
C GLU A 109 -2.82 15.48 4.49
N VAL A 110 -3.17 14.26 4.07
CA VAL A 110 -4.07 13.39 4.83
C VAL A 110 -3.49 13.08 6.21
N LEU A 111 -2.22 12.69 6.29
CA LEU A 111 -1.58 12.33 7.55
C LEU A 111 -1.42 13.52 8.52
N TYR A 112 -1.31 14.75 8.01
CA TYR A 112 -1.32 15.95 8.84
C TYR A 112 -2.74 16.38 9.22
N GLY A 113 -3.66 16.35 8.26
CA GLY A 113 -5.00 16.92 8.40
C GLY A 113 -5.96 16.09 9.26
N TYR A 114 -5.73 14.78 9.37
CA TYR A 114 -6.60 13.89 10.14
C TYR A 114 -5.96 13.41 11.46
N PRO A 115 -6.78 13.06 12.46
CA PRO A 115 -6.31 12.76 13.81
C PRO A 115 -5.77 11.33 13.95
N LEU A 116 -4.86 10.93 13.08
CA LEU A 116 -4.27 9.61 13.09
C LEU A 116 -3.11 9.56 14.09
N ASP A 117 -3.08 8.51 14.91
CA ASP A 117 -2.01 8.25 15.88
C ASP A 117 -0.90 7.38 15.30
N GLY A 118 -1.17 6.72 14.20
CA GLY A 118 -0.24 5.92 13.42
C GLY A 118 -0.86 5.51 12.10
N VAL A 119 -0.08 4.88 11.23
CA VAL A 119 -0.55 4.48 9.89
C VAL A 119 0.08 3.17 9.42
N VAL A 120 -0.74 2.31 8.82
CA VAL A 120 -0.31 1.20 7.99
C VAL A 120 -0.32 1.66 6.54
N LEU A 121 0.83 1.61 5.88
CA LEU A 121 1.03 2.03 4.51
C LEU A 121 1.04 0.79 3.61
N THR A 122 -0.03 0.55 2.86
CA THR A 122 -0.07 -0.55 1.90
C THR A 122 0.70 -0.14 0.64
N THR A 123 1.68 -0.93 0.27
CA THR A 123 2.57 -0.62 -0.86
C THR A 123 2.97 -1.88 -1.61
N GLY A 124 3.23 -1.77 -2.88
CA GLY A 124 3.68 -2.92 -3.68
C GLY A 124 4.37 -2.49 -4.97
N CYS A 125 3.98 -1.34 -5.51
CA CYS A 125 4.52 -0.83 -6.75
C CYS A 125 5.78 0.02 -6.49
N ASP A 126 6.59 0.17 -7.53
CA ASP A 126 7.81 0.99 -7.55
C ASP A 126 7.59 2.48 -7.25
N LYS A 127 6.37 2.98 -7.37
CA LYS A 127 6.01 4.37 -7.05
C LYS A 127 5.31 4.52 -5.71
N THR A 128 4.45 3.57 -5.31
CA THR A 128 3.73 3.67 -4.04
C THR A 128 4.65 3.52 -2.83
N THR A 129 5.63 2.63 -2.89
CA THR A 129 6.56 2.42 -1.78
C THR A 129 7.39 3.66 -1.46
N PRO A 130 8.12 4.28 -2.41
CA PRO A 130 8.87 5.49 -2.09
C PRO A 130 7.98 6.68 -1.72
N ALA A 131 6.82 6.85 -2.35
CA ALA A 131 5.89 7.92 -1.99
C ALA A 131 5.43 7.78 -0.52
N SER A 132 5.10 6.57 -0.09
CA SER A 132 4.67 6.28 1.27
C SER A 132 5.79 6.46 2.30
N LEU A 133 7.01 6.01 2.00
CA LEU A 133 8.18 6.23 2.87
C LEU A 133 8.51 7.71 3.02
N MET A 134 8.45 8.47 1.93
CA MET A 134 8.63 9.94 1.96
C MET A 134 7.57 10.61 2.84
N ALA A 135 6.31 10.20 2.73
CA ALA A 135 5.22 10.75 3.54
C ALA A 135 5.38 10.40 5.03
N ALA A 136 5.72 9.16 5.35
CA ALA A 136 5.99 8.74 6.71
C ALA A 136 7.13 9.54 7.34
N ALA A 137 8.24 9.72 6.62
CA ALA A 137 9.38 10.50 7.08
C ALA A 137 9.04 11.99 7.28
N THR A 138 8.18 12.55 6.42
CA THR A 138 7.78 13.95 6.50
C THR A 138 6.88 14.22 7.70
N VAL A 139 5.88 13.36 7.92
CA VAL A 139 4.89 13.56 9.00
C VAL A 139 5.39 13.08 10.35
N ASN A 140 6.29 12.11 10.36
CA ASN A 140 6.93 11.57 11.55
C ASN A 140 5.94 11.06 12.62
N ILE A 141 4.90 10.34 12.18
CA ILE A 141 4.02 9.57 13.07
C ILE A 141 4.42 8.10 13.01
N PRO A 142 4.06 7.27 14.02
CA PRO A 142 4.26 5.84 13.95
C PRO A 142 3.71 5.26 12.65
N ALA A 143 4.57 4.62 11.87
CA ALA A 143 4.22 4.10 10.56
C ALA A 143 4.84 2.73 10.32
N ILE A 144 4.09 1.85 9.66
CA ILE A 144 4.59 0.57 9.19
C ILE A 144 4.19 0.39 7.72
N VAL A 145 5.14 -0.03 6.90
CA VAL A 145 4.90 -0.42 5.52
C VAL A 145 4.43 -1.88 5.49
N LEU A 146 3.33 -2.13 4.81
CA LEU A 146 2.89 -3.48 4.47
C LEU A 146 3.09 -3.69 2.97
N SER A 147 4.15 -4.40 2.64
CA SER A 147 4.42 -4.86 1.28
C SER A 147 3.59 -6.12 1.00
N GLY A 148 2.80 -6.13 -0.05
CA GLY A 148 1.97 -7.30 -0.42
C GLY A 148 2.77 -8.46 -1.00
N GLY A 149 4.08 -8.28 -1.16
CA GLY A 149 4.97 -9.28 -1.73
C GLY A 149 4.94 -9.36 -3.26
N PRO A 150 5.90 -10.07 -3.85
CA PRO A 150 5.98 -10.28 -5.30
C PRO A 150 4.95 -11.29 -5.79
N MET A 151 4.60 -11.21 -7.08
CA MET A 151 3.93 -12.30 -7.79
C MET A 151 4.75 -13.59 -7.73
N LEU A 152 4.08 -14.73 -7.90
CA LEU A 152 4.75 -16.00 -8.17
C LEU A 152 5.47 -15.98 -9.52
N ASP A 153 6.48 -16.84 -9.69
CA ASP A 153 7.12 -17.05 -10.98
C ASP A 153 6.13 -17.66 -11.98
N GLY A 154 6.13 -17.12 -13.18
CA GLY A 154 5.43 -17.71 -14.31
C GLY A 154 6.19 -18.89 -14.93
N ASN A 155 5.54 -19.58 -15.86
CA ASN A 155 6.16 -20.63 -16.65
C ASN A 155 5.73 -20.51 -18.12
N TYR A 156 6.71 -20.44 -19.01
CA TYR A 156 6.49 -20.46 -20.45
C TYR A 156 7.32 -21.56 -21.11
N LYS A 157 6.65 -22.53 -21.73
CA LYS A 157 7.28 -23.66 -22.40
C LYS A 157 8.31 -24.40 -21.50
N GLY A 158 7.96 -24.61 -20.21
CA GLY A 158 8.81 -25.30 -19.24
C GLY A 158 9.91 -24.46 -18.60
N LYS A 159 10.06 -23.19 -18.97
CA LYS A 159 11.04 -22.25 -18.37
C LYS A 159 10.34 -21.30 -17.41
N LYS A 160 10.97 -21.02 -16.27
CA LYS A 160 10.55 -19.95 -15.36
C LYS A 160 10.69 -18.60 -16.04
N VAL A 161 9.66 -17.77 -15.92
CA VAL A 161 9.62 -16.43 -16.48
C VAL A 161 9.17 -15.44 -15.42
N GLY A 162 9.82 -14.29 -15.36
CA GLY A 162 9.52 -13.21 -14.44
C GLY A 162 8.80 -12.06 -15.14
N SER A 163 7.85 -11.43 -14.45
CA SER A 163 7.17 -10.24 -14.94
C SER A 163 8.18 -9.12 -15.23
N GLY A 164 7.99 -8.38 -16.31
CA GLY A 164 8.93 -7.36 -16.76
C GLY A 164 10.08 -7.92 -17.59
N THR A 165 10.86 -8.83 -17.06
CA THR A 165 12.02 -9.44 -17.78
C THR A 165 11.57 -10.10 -19.07
N ILE A 166 10.51 -10.89 -19.03
CA ILE A 166 9.97 -11.61 -20.18
C ILE A 166 9.46 -10.65 -21.28
N VAL A 167 8.92 -9.50 -20.89
CA VAL A 167 8.46 -8.49 -21.83
C VAL A 167 9.63 -7.91 -22.64
N TRP A 168 10.75 -7.65 -21.99
CA TRP A 168 11.96 -7.17 -22.66
C TRP A 168 12.58 -8.22 -23.57
N GLU A 169 12.60 -9.47 -23.14
CA GLU A 169 13.07 -10.59 -23.96
C GLU A 169 12.16 -10.78 -25.19
N GLY A 170 10.86 -10.89 -24.97
CA GLY A 170 9.87 -11.05 -26.05
C GLY A 170 9.91 -9.91 -27.07
N ARG A 171 10.07 -8.66 -26.63
CA ARG A 171 10.23 -7.51 -27.55
C ARG A 171 11.44 -7.67 -28.47
N ARG A 172 12.57 -8.15 -27.95
CA ARG A 172 13.77 -8.39 -28.76
C ARG A 172 13.55 -9.50 -29.76
N MET A 173 12.92 -10.60 -29.35
CA MET A 173 12.59 -11.74 -30.22
C MET A 173 11.59 -11.33 -31.31
N PHE A 174 10.54 -10.61 -30.94
CA PHE A 174 9.55 -10.09 -31.89
C PHE A 174 10.18 -9.11 -32.89
N ALA A 175 11.03 -8.20 -32.46
CA ALA A 175 11.72 -7.26 -33.33
C ALA A 175 12.69 -7.91 -34.32
N ARG A 176 13.19 -9.12 -34.00
CA ARG A 176 14.04 -9.92 -34.89
C ARG A 176 13.24 -10.87 -35.79
N GLY A 177 11.91 -10.92 -35.63
CA GLY A 177 11.07 -11.88 -36.34
C GLY A 177 11.23 -13.31 -35.89
N GLU A 178 11.76 -13.57 -34.71
CA GLU A 178 11.94 -14.89 -34.11
C GLU A 178 10.64 -15.46 -33.56
N ILE A 179 9.70 -14.59 -33.17
CA ILE A 179 8.35 -14.92 -32.72
C ILE A 179 7.34 -13.99 -33.37
N ASN A 180 6.12 -14.45 -33.55
CA ASN A 180 5.01 -13.64 -34.04
C ASN A 180 4.27 -12.95 -32.87
N TYR A 181 3.23 -12.17 -33.20
CA TYR A 181 2.47 -11.39 -32.22
C TYR A 181 1.79 -12.30 -31.17
N GLU A 182 1.15 -13.40 -31.61
CA GLU A 182 0.44 -14.32 -30.72
C GLU A 182 1.41 -15.01 -29.74
N GLU A 183 2.54 -15.49 -30.24
CA GLU A 183 3.57 -16.08 -29.39
C GLU A 183 4.13 -15.08 -28.38
N PHE A 184 4.28 -13.81 -28.79
CA PHE A 184 4.69 -12.75 -27.86
C PHE A 184 3.63 -12.53 -26.77
N MET A 185 2.35 -12.50 -27.10
CA MET A 185 1.27 -12.32 -26.12
C MET A 185 1.15 -13.52 -25.18
N GLU A 186 1.26 -14.75 -25.68
CA GLU A 186 1.32 -15.96 -24.84
C GLU A 186 2.47 -15.93 -23.84
N MET A 187 3.66 -15.58 -24.34
CA MET A 187 4.89 -15.48 -23.54
C MET A 187 4.72 -14.47 -22.39
N VAL A 188 4.17 -13.29 -22.69
CA VAL A 188 3.91 -12.25 -21.70
C VAL A 188 2.83 -12.67 -20.71
N SER A 189 1.73 -13.26 -21.18
CA SER A 189 0.61 -13.70 -20.34
C SER A 189 1.02 -14.77 -19.33
N ALA A 190 1.97 -15.61 -19.68
CA ALA A 190 2.51 -16.65 -18.80
C ALA A 190 3.34 -16.09 -17.64
N SER A 191 3.67 -14.80 -17.62
CA SER A 191 4.59 -14.20 -16.65
C SER A 191 3.92 -13.59 -15.41
N ALA A 192 2.59 -13.52 -15.38
CA ALA A 192 1.82 -12.89 -14.29
C ALA A 192 0.76 -13.86 -13.73
N PRO A 193 1.16 -14.96 -13.08
CA PRO A 193 0.23 -16.02 -12.66
C PRO A 193 -0.50 -15.72 -11.35
N SER A 194 -0.17 -14.65 -10.64
CA SER A 194 -0.75 -14.33 -9.34
C SER A 194 -0.80 -12.82 -9.11
N VAL A 195 -1.46 -12.42 -8.03
CA VAL A 195 -1.39 -11.04 -7.52
C VAL A 195 0.00 -10.74 -6.94
N GLY A 196 0.26 -9.46 -6.69
CA GLY A 196 1.52 -8.97 -6.15
C GLY A 196 2.22 -8.01 -7.10
N HIS A 197 3.32 -7.42 -6.65
CA HIS A 197 4.14 -6.58 -7.51
C HIS A 197 5.04 -7.44 -8.43
N CYS A 198 5.75 -6.80 -9.36
CA CYS A 198 6.69 -7.49 -10.23
C CYS A 198 7.68 -8.35 -9.43
N ASN A 199 7.82 -9.63 -9.80
CA ASN A 199 8.74 -10.58 -9.14
C ASN A 199 10.19 -10.47 -9.63
N THR A 200 10.42 -9.75 -10.72
CA THR A 200 11.77 -9.35 -11.12
C THR A 200 12.38 -8.40 -10.09
N MET A 201 13.65 -8.54 -9.78
CA MET A 201 14.38 -7.61 -8.90
C MET A 201 14.57 -6.24 -9.58
N GLY A 202 13.46 -5.60 -9.87
CA GLY A 202 13.34 -4.24 -10.36
C GLY A 202 13.08 -3.27 -9.20
N THR A 203 12.57 -2.07 -9.52
CA THR A 203 12.36 -1.00 -8.53
C THR A 203 11.36 -1.39 -7.44
N ALA A 204 10.29 -2.11 -7.77
CA ALA A 204 9.28 -2.52 -6.79
C ALA A 204 9.89 -3.40 -5.69
N THR A 205 10.54 -4.50 -6.06
CA THR A 205 11.20 -5.40 -5.12
C THR A 205 12.33 -4.70 -4.36
N SER A 206 13.16 -3.89 -5.05
CA SER A 206 14.24 -3.13 -4.41
C SER A 206 13.72 -2.15 -3.36
N MET A 207 12.66 -1.41 -3.65
CA MET A 207 12.08 -0.45 -2.71
C MET A 207 11.43 -1.15 -1.50
N ASN A 208 10.80 -2.31 -1.69
CA ASN A 208 10.27 -3.10 -0.58
C ASN A 208 11.39 -3.67 0.29
N SER A 209 12.49 -4.14 -0.31
CA SER A 209 13.68 -4.59 0.41
C SER A 209 14.35 -3.43 1.18
N LEU A 210 14.37 -2.23 0.61
CA LEU A 210 14.85 -1.03 1.30
C LEU A 210 13.96 -0.66 2.50
N ALA A 211 12.63 -0.76 2.36
CA ALA A 211 11.72 -0.53 3.48
C ALA A 211 11.99 -1.52 4.63
N GLU A 212 12.31 -2.77 4.29
CA GLU A 212 12.69 -3.80 5.28
C GLU A 212 14.04 -3.47 5.93
N ALA A 213 15.05 -3.10 5.14
CA ALA A 213 16.37 -2.71 5.65
C ALA A 213 16.33 -1.46 6.54
N LEU A 214 15.40 -0.54 6.28
CA LEU A 214 15.13 0.63 7.13
C LEU A 214 14.37 0.30 8.42
N GLY A 215 13.93 -0.94 8.62
CA GLY A 215 13.09 -1.33 9.75
C GLY A 215 11.65 -0.80 9.66
N MET A 216 11.21 -0.39 8.48
CA MET A 216 9.86 0.15 8.26
C MET A 216 8.82 -0.92 7.94
N THR A 217 9.20 -2.18 7.81
CA THR A 217 8.31 -3.32 7.59
C THR A 217 8.75 -4.55 8.38
N LEU A 218 7.90 -5.58 8.38
CA LEU A 218 8.22 -6.84 9.04
C LEU A 218 9.28 -7.62 8.25
N THR A 219 10.14 -8.35 8.96
CA THR A 219 11.19 -9.19 8.37
C THR A 219 10.59 -10.22 7.41
N GLY A 220 11.16 -10.29 6.21
CA GLY A 220 10.74 -11.18 5.13
C GLY A 220 9.54 -10.69 4.32
N CYS A 221 8.90 -9.60 4.72
CA CYS A 221 7.70 -9.08 4.06
C CYS A 221 7.93 -8.73 2.58
N ALA A 222 9.13 -8.25 2.24
CA ALA A 222 9.48 -7.87 0.87
C ALA A 222 9.61 -9.07 -0.09
N ALA A 223 9.85 -10.28 0.42
CA ALA A 223 10.20 -11.45 -0.39
C ALA A 223 9.13 -12.56 -0.37
N ILE A 224 8.15 -12.48 0.52
CA ILE A 224 7.11 -13.51 0.64
C ILE A 224 5.99 -13.23 -0.37
N PRO A 225 5.79 -14.10 -1.38
CA PRO A 225 4.70 -13.94 -2.34
C PRO A 225 3.32 -14.07 -1.66
N ASP A 226 2.33 -13.32 -2.13
CA ASP A 226 0.95 -13.57 -1.74
C ASP A 226 0.44 -14.87 -2.40
N ARG A 227 0.26 -15.90 -1.57
CA ARG A 227 -0.14 -17.25 -2.02
C ARG A 227 -1.67 -17.44 -2.11
N LYS A 228 -2.48 -16.48 -1.68
CA LYS A 228 -3.93 -16.67 -1.58
C LYS A 228 -4.71 -16.48 -2.88
N SER A 229 -4.06 -16.03 -3.92
CA SER A 229 -4.72 -15.71 -5.19
C SER A 229 -4.20 -16.56 -6.35
N VAL A 230 -3.78 -17.77 -6.09
CA VAL A 230 -3.60 -18.74 -7.18
C VAL A 230 -5.00 -19.23 -7.56
N VAL A 231 -5.47 -18.76 -8.68
CA VAL A 231 -6.67 -19.25 -9.35
C VAL A 231 -6.33 -20.57 -10.03
#